data_3000009460c9e643e0eed11bd83fde4f
#
_entry.id   3000009460c9e643e0eed11bd83fde4f
#
_cell.length_a   1.000
_cell.length_b   1.000
_cell.length_c   1.000
_cell.angle_alpha   90.00
_cell.angle_beta   90.00
_cell.angle_gamma   90.00
#
_symmetry.space_group_name_H-M   'P 1'
#
loop_
_entity.id
_entity.type
_entity.pdbx_description
1 polymer ?
#
loop_
_entity_poly.entity_id
_entity_poly.type
_entity_poly.pdbx_seq_one_letter_code
_entity_poly.pdbx_strand_id
1 'polypeptide(L)'
;MKKILFIVCTHGNELAGLHLFLTHPYGRVKNTEWEVLIGNPEAMTLNQRFLETDLNRSFYANWATSYEEKRAQVLKKRFKEYDVVYDIHTTRAIKSQSLDDCMFINTIDANVITACSYVPAKHIIWDSDARYNKQYLTGHHPVGVTLEYQKSDDYFEDVNRIMSDFYNIVSAHKSDVFPKFLYKADRPVTQSEQLKYKFDFSDFHPLSEQDKKILKLKKQEEYVPVFVNSKEVDQEFYCFLNKKIKLVV
;
A
#
# COMPACT_ATOMS: atom_id res chain seq x y z
N MET A 1 -18.36 -5.27 18.44
CA MET A 1 -17.59 -4.00 18.42
C MET A 1 -16.43 -4.24 17.47
N LYS A 2 -16.22 -3.36 16.50
CA LYS A 2 -15.18 -3.49 15.49
C LYS A 2 -13.84 -3.02 16.05
N LYS A 3 -12.78 -3.83 15.92
CA LYS A 3 -11.42 -3.51 16.35
C LYS A 3 -10.55 -3.23 15.14
N ILE A 4 -9.91 -2.06 15.10
CA ILE A 4 -9.08 -1.62 13.98
C ILE A 4 -7.65 -1.41 14.46
N LEU A 5 -6.71 -1.96 13.73
CA LEU A 5 -5.29 -1.68 13.92
C LEU A 5 -4.78 -0.79 12.78
N PHE A 6 -4.13 0.30 13.15
CA PHE A 6 -3.34 1.10 12.24
C PHE A 6 -1.86 0.86 12.49
N ILE A 7 -1.13 0.54 11.46
CA ILE A 7 0.34 0.45 11.49
C ILE A 7 0.89 1.67 10.77
N VAL A 8 1.83 2.34 11.40
CA VAL A 8 2.53 3.50 10.85
C VAL A 8 4.04 3.24 10.88
N CYS A 9 4.81 3.92 10.05
CA CYS A 9 6.27 3.76 10.01
C CYS A 9 6.70 2.29 9.83
N THR A 10 6.02 1.52 8.99
CA THR A 10 6.50 0.22 8.50
C THR A 10 7.84 0.39 7.80
N HIS A 11 8.01 1.46 7.04
CA HIS A 11 9.31 2.02 6.69
C HIS A 11 9.61 3.20 7.60
N GLY A 12 10.74 3.14 8.31
CA GLY A 12 11.05 4.10 9.37
C GLY A 12 11.24 5.54 8.92
N ASN A 13 11.46 5.80 7.64
CA ASN A 13 11.57 7.15 7.05
C ASN A 13 10.24 7.74 6.55
N GLU A 14 9.12 7.03 6.74
CA GLU A 14 7.76 7.46 6.37
C GLU A 14 7.03 8.05 7.58
N LEU A 15 7.46 9.23 8.03
CA LEU A 15 7.11 9.79 9.34
C LEU A 15 5.72 10.46 9.40
N ALA A 16 5.03 10.71 8.29
CA ALA A 16 3.74 11.42 8.34
C ALA A 16 2.69 10.67 9.20
N GLY A 17 2.70 9.32 9.16
CA GLY A 17 1.84 8.49 10.00
C GLY A 17 2.17 8.54 11.50
N LEU A 18 3.38 8.97 11.87
CA LEU A 18 3.79 9.08 13.28
C LEU A 18 2.92 10.06 14.06
N HIS A 19 2.41 11.10 13.41
CA HIS A 19 1.49 12.06 14.03
C HIS A 19 0.22 11.36 14.57
N LEU A 20 -0.32 10.40 13.83
CA LEU A 20 -1.47 9.61 14.27
C LEU A 20 -1.14 8.80 15.54
N PHE A 21 0.04 8.16 15.61
CA PHE A 21 0.49 7.44 16.80
C PHE A 21 0.62 8.39 18.03
N LEU A 22 1.20 9.57 17.83
CA LEU A 22 1.43 10.54 18.94
C LEU A 22 0.15 11.15 19.48
N THR A 23 -0.88 11.33 18.63
CA THR A 23 -2.12 12.03 19.01
C THR A 23 -3.27 11.08 19.32
N HIS A 24 -3.32 9.91 18.68
CA HIS A 24 -4.42 8.94 18.77
C HIS A 24 -3.92 7.50 18.90
N PRO A 25 -3.03 7.18 19.86
CA PRO A 25 -2.40 5.84 19.92
C PRO A 25 -3.43 4.72 20.13
N TYR A 26 -4.52 5.01 20.80
CA TYR A 26 -5.67 4.12 20.99
C TYR A 26 -6.92 4.93 21.30
N GLY A 27 -8.07 4.34 21.10
CA GLY A 27 -9.32 5.01 21.44
C GLY A 27 -10.56 4.23 21.04
N ARG A 28 -11.68 4.87 21.23
CA ARG A 28 -13.01 4.33 20.95
C ARG A 28 -13.99 5.39 20.52
N VAL A 29 -14.78 5.11 19.49
CA VAL A 29 -15.93 5.90 19.07
C VAL A 29 -17.08 4.98 18.71
N LYS A 30 -18.27 5.17 19.30
CA LYS A 30 -19.44 4.31 19.07
C LYS A 30 -19.09 2.82 19.24
N ASN A 31 -19.18 2.04 18.17
CA ASN A 31 -18.92 0.59 18.12
C ASN A 31 -17.55 0.26 17.52
N THR A 32 -16.64 1.22 17.42
CA THR A 32 -15.30 1.05 16.86
C THR A 32 -14.24 1.34 17.92
N GLU A 33 -13.32 0.42 18.13
CA GLU A 33 -12.09 0.60 18.90
C GLU A 33 -10.91 0.60 17.94
N TRP A 34 -9.87 1.34 18.24
CA TRP A 34 -8.63 1.33 17.47
C TRP A 34 -7.40 1.36 18.34
N GLU A 35 -6.33 0.89 17.75
CA GLU A 35 -4.96 1.04 18.24
C GLU A 35 -4.06 1.45 17.08
N VAL A 36 -3.04 2.25 17.35
CA VAL A 36 -2.00 2.62 16.39
C VAL A 36 -0.67 2.07 16.89
N LEU A 37 0.04 1.35 16.04
CA LEU A 37 1.37 0.80 16.34
C LEU A 37 2.41 1.32 15.35
N ILE A 38 3.62 1.54 15.86
CA ILE A 38 4.79 1.78 15.01
C ILE A 38 5.26 0.44 14.45
N GLY A 39 5.30 0.30 13.13
CA GLY A 39 5.73 -0.92 12.44
C GLY A 39 7.20 -1.25 12.72
N ASN A 40 8.10 -0.32 12.47
CA ASN A 40 9.55 -0.48 12.60
C ASN A 40 10.16 0.61 13.49
N PRO A 41 10.04 0.50 14.83
CA PRO A 41 10.42 1.58 15.74
C PRO A 41 11.91 1.93 15.71
N GLU A 42 12.82 0.95 15.54
CA GLU A 42 14.24 1.24 15.50
C GLU A 42 14.65 1.94 14.20
N ALA A 43 14.15 1.47 13.04
CA ALA A 43 14.39 2.15 11.77
C ALA A 43 13.81 3.57 11.78
N MET A 44 12.62 3.76 12.38
CA MET A 44 12.01 5.09 12.57
C MET A 44 12.89 6.01 13.38
N THR A 45 13.46 5.54 14.50
CA THR A 45 14.35 6.34 15.34
C THR A 45 15.58 6.83 14.59
N LEU A 46 16.08 6.04 13.64
CA LEU A 46 17.20 6.37 12.79
C LEU A 46 16.80 7.09 11.49
N ASN A 47 15.51 7.33 11.27
CA ASN A 47 14.96 7.87 10.02
C ASN A 47 15.47 7.11 8.78
N GLN A 48 15.50 5.77 8.87
CA GLN A 48 15.90 4.88 7.80
C GLN A 48 14.71 4.05 7.33
N ARG A 49 14.70 3.61 6.08
CA ARG A 49 13.64 2.76 5.54
C ARG A 49 13.55 1.45 6.33
N PHE A 50 14.68 0.81 6.57
CA PHE A 50 14.85 -0.40 7.38
C PHE A 50 16.28 -0.46 7.93
N LEU A 51 16.56 -1.39 8.84
CA LEU A 51 17.88 -1.59 9.42
C LEU A 51 18.68 -2.67 8.67
N GLU A 52 18.14 -3.88 8.61
CA GLU A 52 18.80 -5.05 8.03
C GLU A 52 18.09 -5.52 6.76
N THR A 53 16.75 -5.58 6.79
CA THR A 53 15.91 -6.03 5.67
C THR A 53 14.62 -5.21 5.61
N ASP A 54 14.00 -5.09 4.44
CA ASP A 54 12.73 -4.40 4.33
C ASP A 54 11.64 -5.13 5.14
N LEU A 55 11.07 -4.47 6.17
CA LEU A 55 10.03 -5.06 7.01
C LEU A 55 8.85 -5.52 6.16
N ASN A 56 8.46 -4.73 5.15
CA ASN A 56 7.36 -5.08 4.24
C ASN A 56 7.74 -6.12 3.18
N ARG A 57 8.88 -6.81 3.36
CA ARG A 57 9.31 -8.01 2.64
C ARG A 57 9.61 -9.18 3.59
N SER A 58 9.48 -8.97 4.91
CA SER A 58 9.93 -9.91 5.95
C SER A 58 8.81 -10.82 6.50
N PHE A 59 7.56 -10.61 6.07
CA PHE A 59 6.41 -11.34 6.65
C PHE A 59 6.32 -12.80 6.22
N TYR A 60 6.94 -13.24 5.13
CA TYR A 60 6.95 -14.64 4.69
C TYR A 60 7.92 -15.51 5.49
N ALA A 61 8.91 -14.92 6.18
CA ALA A 61 9.96 -15.66 6.86
C ALA A 61 9.40 -16.62 7.94
N ASN A 62 9.75 -17.89 7.82
CA ASN A 62 9.43 -18.90 8.83
C ASN A 62 10.44 -18.89 9.99
N TRP A 63 11.68 -18.53 9.71
CA TRP A 63 12.79 -18.40 10.65
C TRP A 63 13.30 -16.97 10.64
N ALA A 64 13.12 -16.27 11.74
CA ALA A 64 13.48 -14.88 11.86
C ALA A 64 14.94 -14.75 12.30
N THR A 65 15.80 -14.25 11.41
CA THR A 65 17.22 -13.97 11.67
C THR A 65 17.49 -12.48 11.84
N SER A 66 16.95 -11.65 10.95
CA SER A 66 17.09 -10.20 10.99
C SER A 66 16.16 -9.55 12.03
N TYR A 67 16.42 -8.28 12.32
CA TYR A 67 15.57 -7.47 13.19
C TYR A 67 14.14 -7.39 12.63
N GLU A 68 13.99 -7.07 11.35
CA GLU A 68 12.67 -6.91 10.73
C GLU A 68 11.90 -8.23 10.62
N GLU A 69 12.57 -9.35 10.40
CA GLU A 69 11.90 -10.66 10.42
C GLU A 69 11.35 -11.00 11.82
N LYS A 70 12.12 -10.71 12.89
CA LYS A 70 11.65 -10.84 14.26
C LYS A 70 10.46 -9.91 14.53
N ARG A 71 10.56 -8.67 14.07
CA ARG A 71 9.50 -7.68 14.19
C ARG A 71 8.22 -8.11 13.46
N ALA A 72 8.34 -8.64 12.24
CA ALA A 72 7.21 -9.20 11.48
C ALA A 72 6.49 -10.32 12.24
N GLN A 73 7.24 -11.22 12.93
CA GLN A 73 6.63 -12.27 13.76
C GLN A 73 5.81 -11.71 14.93
N VAL A 74 6.28 -10.64 15.57
CA VAL A 74 5.55 -9.95 16.64
C VAL A 74 4.25 -9.34 16.09
N LEU A 75 4.32 -8.63 14.98
CA LEU A 75 3.17 -7.98 14.36
C LEU A 75 2.13 -9.01 13.89
N LYS A 76 2.54 -10.13 13.26
CA LYS A 76 1.63 -11.22 12.86
C LYS A 76 0.82 -11.79 14.01
N LYS A 77 1.40 -11.89 15.20
CA LYS A 77 0.65 -12.35 16.39
C LYS A 77 -0.40 -11.31 16.80
N ARG A 78 -0.02 -10.03 16.73
CA ARG A 78 -0.88 -8.92 17.12
C ARG A 78 -2.09 -8.75 16.21
N PHE A 79 -1.94 -8.96 14.88
CA PHE A 79 -3.02 -8.84 13.90
C PHE A 79 -4.27 -9.65 14.24
N LYS A 80 -4.11 -10.81 14.86
CA LYS A 80 -5.22 -11.72 15.19
C LYS A 80 -6.25 -11.13 16.16
N GLU A 81 -5.92 -10.05 16.82
CA GLU A 81 -6.78 -9.39 17.80
C GLU A 81 -7.73 -8.36 17.18
N TYR A 82 -7.60 -8.09 15.86
CA TYR A 82 -8.30 -7.03 15.14
C TYR A 82 -9.14 -7.58 14.01
N ASP A 83 -10.21 -6.85 13.68
CA ASP A 83 -11.09 -7.17 12.55
C ASP A 83 -10.57 -6.59 11.23
N VAL A 84 -9.80 -5.49 11.31
CA VAL A 84 -9.20 -4.80 10.15
C VAL A 84 -7.81 -4.29 10.51
N VAL A 85 -6.88 -4.41 9.57
CA VAL A 85 -5.53 -3.83 9.67
C VAL A 85 -5.30 -2.87 8.51
N TYR A 86 -4.95 -1.63 8.84
CA TYR A 86 -4.47 -0.63 7.88
C TYR A 86 -2.97 -0.41 8.06
N ASP A 87 -2.22 -0.47 6.97
CA ASP A 87 -0.78 -0.15 6.93
C ASP A 87 -0.60 1.16 6.17
N ILE A 88 -0.08 2.18 6.84
CA ILE A 88 0.00 3.55 6.32
C ILE A 88 1.41 3.82 5.82
N HIS A 89 1.52 4.10 4.53
CA HIS A 89 2.75 4.42 3.83
C HIS A 89 2.71 5.80 3.18
N THR A 90 3.90 6.36 2.95
CA THR A 90 4.07 7.56 2.13
C THR A 90 5.17 7.30 1.10
N THR A 91 4.83 7.41 -0.19
CA THR A 91 5.76 7.11 -1.29
C THR A 91 5.99 8.34 -2.15
N ARG A 92 7.25 8.63 -2.46
CA ARG A 92 7.61 9.69 -3.40
C ARG A 92 7.78 9.11 -4.79
N ALA A 93 6.92 9.51 -5.72
CA ALA A 93 7.11 9.22 -7.14
C ALA A 93 8.25 10.06 -7.71
N ILE A 94 9.20 9.43 -8.39
CA ILE A 94 10.40 10.13 -8.91
C ILE A 94 10.11 10.90 -10.19
N LYS A 95 9.10 10.53 -10.97
CA LYS A 95 8.83 11.12 -12.30
C LYS A 95 7.38 11.49 -12.58
N SER A 96 6.41 11.00 -11.83
CA SER A 96 5.04 11.39 -12.11
C SER A 96 4.67 12.63 -11.30
N GLN A 97 4.18 13.65 -11.97
CA GLN A 97 3.56 14.81 -11.33
C GLN A 97 2.21 14.45 -10.67
N SER A 98 1.85 13.17 -10.64
CA SER A 98 0.59 12.69 -10.08
C SER A 98 0.61 11.17 -9.81
N LEU A 99 1.36 10.71 -8.81
CA LEU A 99 0.94 9.49 -8.15
C LEU A 99 -0.26 9.89 -7.29
N ASP A 100 -1.44 9.55 -7.71
CA ASP A 100 -2.62 9.69 -6.85
C ASP A 100 -2.52 8.73 -5.68
N ASP A 101 -3.04 9.12 -4.52
CA ASP A 101 -3.15 8.21 -3.39
C ASP A 101 -3.86 6.92 -3.81
N CYS A 102 -3.31 5.78 -3.41
CA CYS A 102 -3.85 4.48 -3.79
C CYS A 102 -3.90 3.51 -2.61
N MET A 103 -4.65 2.44 -2.78
CA MET A 103 -4.75 1.36 -1.82
C MET A 103 -4.26 0.05 -2.43
N PHE A 104 -3.55 -0.76 -1.63
CA PHE A 104 -3.24 -2.14 -1.98
C PHE A 104 -4.07 -3.10 -1.14
N ILE A 105 -4.61 -4.13 -1.80
CA ILE A 105 -5.38 -5.19 -1.19
C ILE A 105 -4.94 -6.56 -1.71
N ASN A 106 -5.04 -7.57 -0.88
CA ASN A 106 -4.69 -8.96 -1.21
C ASN A 106 -5.89 -9.81 -1.67
N THR A 107 -7.09 -9.34 -1.43
CA THR A 107 -8.35 -10.00 -1.82
C THR A 107 -9.43 -8.98 -2.11
N ILE A 108 -10.44 -9.39 -2.90
CA ILE A 108 -11.63 -8.58 -3.23
C ILE A 108 -12.86 -8.99 -2.39
N ASP A 109 -12.62 -9.53 -1.19
CA ASP A 109 -13.68 -9.84 -0.25
C ASP A 109 -14.49 -8.60 0.13
N ALA A 110 -15.79 -8.77 0.41
CA ALA A 110 -16.70 -7.67 0.72
C ALA A 110 -16.26 -6.84 1.95
N ASN A 111 -15.62 -7.48 2.95
CA ASN A 111 -15.12 -6.75 4.13
C ASN A 111 -13.92 -5.88 3.78
N VAL A 112 -13.03 -6.34 2.88
CA VAL A 112 -11.90 -5.56 2.38
C VAL A 112 -12.40 -4.37 1.56
N ILE A 113 -13.34 -4.59 0.64
CA ILE A 113 -13.94 -3.51 -0.16
C ILE A 113 -14.66 -2.50 0.74
N THR A 114 -15.36 -2.98 1.78
CA THR A 114 -15.96 -2.09 2.79
C THR A 114 -14.90 -1.28 3.53
N ALA A 115 -13.79 -1.89 3.93
CA ALA A 115 -12.67 -1.18 4.56
C ALA A 115 -12.09 -0.09 3.64
N CYS A 116 -11.93 -0.39 2.35
CA CYS A 116 -11.49 0.58 1.36
C CYS A 116 -12.47 1.75 1.18
N SER A 117 -13.77 1.53 1.37
CA SER A 117 -14.79 2.56 1.08
C SER A 117 -14.78 3.78 2.01
N TYR A 118 -14.01 3.73 3.09
CA TYR A 118 -13.86 4.86 4.02
C TYR A 118 -12.74 5.85 3.60
N VAL A 119 -11.94 5.49 2.59
CA VAL A 119 -10.79 6.28 2.15
C VAL A 119 -11.03 6.80 0.72
N PRO A 120 -10.85 8.11 0.46
CA PRO A 120 -11.09 8.71 -0.86
C PRO A 120 -9.93 8.48 -1.85
N ALA A 121 -9.39 7.27 -1.89
CA ALA A 121 -8.34 6.95 -2.85
C ALA A 121 -8.91 6.74 -4.26
N LYS A 122 -8.21 7.23 -5.27
CA LYS A 122 -8.64 7.12 -6.67
C LYS A 122 -8.41 5.72 -7.24
N HIS A 123 -7.47 4.97 -6.69
CA HIS A 123 -7.03 3.69 -7.24
C HIS A 123 -6.97 2.61 -6.16
N ILE A 124 -7.49 1.43 -6.50
CA ILE A 124 -7.33 0.22 -5.70
C ILE A 124 -6.51 -0.77 -6.53
N ILE A 125 -5.39 -1.23 -6.00
CA ILE A 125 -4.52 -2.22 -6.62
C ILE A 125 -4.72 -3.55 -5.90
N TRP A 126 -5.16 -4.55 -6.64
CA TRP A 126 -5.33 -5.91 -6.14
C TRP A 126 -4.12 -6.76 -6.49
N ASP A 127 -3.26 -7.01 -5.51
CA ASP A 127 -2.21 -8.01 -5.62
C ASP A 127 -2.79 -9.38 -5.32
N SER A 128 -3.12 -10.11 -6.39
CA SER A 128 -3.67 -11.46 -6.30
C SER A 128 -2.60 -12.56 -6.28
N ASP A 129 -1.32 -12.22 -6.42
CA ASP A 129 -0.23 -13.19 -6.41
C ASP A 129 0.19 -13.53 -4.99
N ALA A 130 -0.19 -14.72 -4.54
CA ALA A 130 0.13 -15.21 -3.21
C ALA A 130 1.65 -15.28 -2.91
N ARG A 131 2.52 -15.26 -3.93
CA ARG A 131 3.97 -15.25 -3.74
C ARG A 131 4.46 -13.89 -3.27
N TYR A 132 3.85 -12.81 -3.77
CA TYR A 132 4.21 -11.44 -3.42
C TYR A 132 3.43 -10.97 -2.19
N ASN A 133 2.12 -11.16 -2.14
CA ASN A 133 1.31 -10.62 -1.04
C ASN A 133 1.66 -11.21 0.33
N LYS A 134 2.21 -12.44 0.41
CA LYS A 134 2.74 -13.02 1.65
C LYS A 134 4.01 -12.33 2.18
N GLN A 135 4.66 -11.50 1.38
CA GLN A 135 5.81 -10.72 1.83
C GLN A 135 5.36 -9.48 2.61
N TYR A 136 4.17 -8.94 2.27
CA TYR A 136 3.64 -7.71 2.81
C TYR A 136 2.87 -7.92 4.11
N LEU A 137 2.89 -6.89 4.95
CA LEU A 137 2.19 -6.85 6.22
C LEU A 137 0.70 -7.19 6.07
N THR A 138 0.01 -6.48 5.20
CA THR A 138 -1.44 -6.61 4.99
C THR A 138 -1.84 -7.96 4.37
N GLY A 139 -0.93 -8.64 3.68
CA GLY A 139 -1.13 -9.98 3.15
C GLY A 139 -1.32 -11.08 4.21
N HIS A 140 -1.04 -10.77 5.47
CA HIS A 140 -1.20 -11.71 6.61
C HIS A 140 -2.46 -11.47 7.44
N HIS A 141 -3.35 -10.58 6.99
CA HIS A 141 -4.64 -10.37 7.65
C HIS A 141 -5.80 -10.52 6.65
N PRO A 142 -6.92 -11.19 7.02
CA PRO A 142 -8.07 -11.36 6.12
C PRO A 142 -8.62 -10.05 5.58
N VAL A 143 -8.63 -9.01 6.41
CA VAL A 143 -9.04 -7.66 6.04
C VAL A 143 -7.86 -6.71 6.24
N GLY A 144 -6.85 -6.83 5.38
CA GLY A 144 -5.67 -5.98 5.34
C GLY A 144 -5.74 -4.99 4.18
N VAL A 145 -5.48 -3.71 4.45
CA VAL A 145 -5.44 -2.64 3.45
C VAL A 145 -4.18 -1.81 3.66
N THR A 146 -3.35 -1.70 2.63
CA THR A 146 -2.24 -0.75 2.62
C THR A 146 -2.73 0.57 2.01
N LEU A 147 -2.50 1.66 2.72
CA LEU A 147 -2.78 3.01 2.27
C LEU A 147 -1.47 3.65 1.83
N GLU A 148 -1.35 3.94 0.53
CA GLU A 148 -0.19 4.60 -0.06
C GLU A 148 -0.54 6.05 -0.37
N TYR A 149 -0.01 6.96 0.42
CA TYR A 149 -0.14 8.39 0.19
C TYR A 149 1.03 8.89 -0.65
N GLN A 150 0.75 9.65 -1.68
CA GLN A 150 1.80 10.38 -2.37
C GLN A 150 2.39 11.40 -1.40
N LYS A 151 3.71 11.32 -1.18
CA LYS A 151 4.43 12.28 -0.35
C LYS A 151 4.45 13.64 -1.03
N SER A 152 3.84 14.63 -0.39
CA SER A 152 3.90 16.03 -0.83
C SER A 152 5.21 16.68 -0.37
N ASP A 153 5.47 17.91 -0.84
CA ASP A 153 6.57 18.72 -0.33
C ASP A 153 6.22 19.38 1.02
N ASP A 154 4.93 19.41 1.37
CA ASP A 154 4.43 19.86 2.68
C ASP A 154 4.11 18.65 3.57
N TYR A 155 4.93 18.43 4.59
CA TYR A 155 4.71 17.38 5.57
C TYR A 155 3.32 17.46 6.24
N PHE A 156 2.82 18.67 6.54
CA PHE A 156 1.52 18.83 7.19
C PHE A 156 0.35 18.51 6.25
N GLU A 157 0.51 18.65 4.95
CA GLU A 157 -0.48 18.19 3.98
C GLU A 157 -0.62 16.66 4.05
N ASP A 158 0.49 15.92 4.11
CA ASP A 158 0.47 14.47 4.26
C ASP A 158 -0.19 14.06 5.58
N VAL A 159 0.18 14.71 6.68
CA VAL A 159 -0.44 14.48 8.00
C VAL A 159 -1.95 14.72 7.95
N ASN A 160 -2.40 15.82 7.37
CA ASN A 160 -3.81 16.17 7.31
C ASN A 160 -4.63 15.16 6.50
N ARG A 161 -4.10 14.65 5.39
CA ARG A 161 -4.75 13.59 4.60
C ARG A 161 -4.89 12.30 5.42
N ILE A 162 -3.82 11.85 6.07
CA ILE A 162 -3.82 10.66 6.92
C ILE A 162 -4.82 10.81 8.07
N MET A 163 -4.86 11.97 8.73
CA MET A 163 -5.78 12.24 9.83
C MET A 163 -7.24 12.29 9.36
N SER A 164 -7.51 12.90 8.21
CA SER A 164 -8.86 12.91 7.61
C SER A 164 -9.37 11.49 7.37
N ASP A 165 -8.54 10.64 6.77
CA ASP A 165 -8.91 9.26 6.47
C ASP A 165 -9.06 8.42 7.74
N PHE A 166 -8.19 8.63 8.74
CA PHE A 166 -8.34 8.01 10.03
C PHE A 166 -9.73 8.32 10.65
N TYR A 167 -10.17 9.59 10.66
CA TYR A 167 -11.47 9.94 11.19
C TYR A 167 -12.63 9.32 10.39
N ASN A 168 -12.53 9.27 9.07
CA ASN A 168 -13.53 8.58 8.25
C ASN A 168 -13.63 7.10 8.59
N ILE A 169 -12.49 6.41 8.72
CA ILE A 169 -12.41 4.99 9.05
C ILE A 169 -13.03 4.70 10.42
N VAL A 170 -12.61 5.41 11.48
CA VAL A 170 -13.09 5.13 12.85
C VAL A 170 -14.54 5.52 13.05
N SER A 171 -15.04 6.51 12.30
CA SER A 171 -16.44 6.91 12.30
C SER A 171 -17.32 6.09 11.36
N ALA A 172 -16.75 5.18 10.58
CA ALA A 172 -17.39 4.45 9.51
C ALA A 172 -18.09 5.35 8.48
N HIS A 173 -17.49 6.52 8.21
CA HIS A 173 -17.97 7.48 7.22
C HIS A 173 -17.46 7.08 5.85
N LYS A 174 -18.37 6.67 4.96
CA LYS A 174 -17.99 6.29 3.59
C LYS A 174 -17.58 7.52 2.80
N SER A 175 -16.52 7.39 2.00
CA SER A 175 -16.11 8.41 1.06
C SER A 175 -17.10 8.50 -0.11
N ASP A 176 -17.39 9.73 -0.53
CA ASP A 176 -18.15 9.99 -1.77
C ASP A 176 -17.32 9.67 -3.03
N VAL A 177 -16.00 9.59 -2.87
CA VAL A 177 -15.05 9.23 -3.93
C VAL A 177 -14.61 7.79 -3.73
N PHE A 178 -15.22 6.88 -4.47
CA PHE A 178 -14.83 5.47 -4.45
C PHE A 178 -14.61 4.95 -5.88
N PRO A 179 -13.50 4.24 -6.15
CA PRO A 179 -13.16 3.80 -7.50
C PRO A 179 -14.21 2.85 -8.09
N LYS A 180 -14.58 3.09 -9.35
CA LYS A 180 -15.43 2.15 -10.14
C LYS A 180 -14.62 0.97 -10.71
N PHE A 181 -13.32 1.06 -10.65
CA PHE A 181 -12.38 0.07 -11.19
C PHE A 181 -11.31 -0.25 -10.15
N LEU A 182 -10.80 -1.45 -10.22
CA LEU A 182 -9.59 -1.85 -9.52
C LEU A 182 -8.52 -2.28 -10.55
N TYR A 183 -7.28 -2.31 -10.12
CA TYR A 183 -6.14 -2.67 -10.94
C TYR A 183 -5.54 -3.96 -10.40
N LYS A 184 -5.73 -5.06 -11.13
CA LYS A 184 -5.16 -6.35 -10.76
C LYS A 184 -3.69 -6.41 -11.18
N ALA A 185 -2.79 -6.65 -10.22
CA ALA A 185 -1.38 -6.86 -10.52
C ALA A 185 -1.19 -8.02 -11.52
N ASP A 186 -0.40 -7.80 -12.55
CA ASP A 186 -0.13 -8.76 -13.63
C ASP A 186 1.34 -9.18 -13.60
N ARG A 187 2.27 -8.30 -13.97
CA ARG A 187 3.70 -8.59 -13.97
C ARG A 187 4.56 -7.32 -13.83
N PRO A 188 5.81 -7.45 -13.35
CA PRO A 188 6.77 -6.35 -13.43
C PRO A 188 7.31 -6.17 -14.87
N VAL A 189 7.77 -4.95 -15.16
CA VAL A 189 8.65 -4.60 -16.27
C VAL A 189 10.02 -4.31 -15.69
N THR A 190 11.05 -4.99 -16.16
CA THR A 190 12.41 -4.83 -15.64
C THR A 190 13.10 -3.60 -16.20
N GLN A 191 14.16 -3.12 -15.51
CA GLN A 191 15.01 -2.05 -16.03
C GLN A 191 15.66 -2.43 -17.37
N SER A 192 16.02 -3.72 -17.57
CA SER A 192 16.58 -4.20 -18.82
C SER A 192 15.56 -4.16 -19.98
N GLU A 193 14.29 -4.46 -19.72
CA GLU A 193 13.22 -4.30 -20.74
C GLU A 193 13.02 -2.83 -21.08
N GLN A 194 13.02 -1.94 -20.08
CA GLN A 194 12.89 -0.50 -20.30
C GLN A 194 14.03 0.03 -21.18
N LEU A 195 15.28 -0.31 -20.86
CA LEU A 195 16.44 0.11 -21.64
C LEU A 195 16.40 -0.43 -23.07
N LYS A 196 16.01 -1.69 -23.25
CA LYS A 196 15.92 -2.35 -24.55
C LYS A 196 14.87 -1.73 -25.46
N TYR A 197 13.68 -1.43 -24.91
CA TYR A 197 12.53 -0.99 -25.69
C TYR A 197 12.25 0.52 -25.55
N LYS A 198 12.99 1.21 -24.68
CA LYS A 198 12.88 2.66 -24.42
C LYS A 198 11.47 3.08 -24.00
N PHE A 199 10.84 2.29 -23.11
CA PHE A 199 9.54 2.66 -22.58
C PHE A 199 9.62 3.99 -21.80
N ASP A 200 8.60 4.82 -21.98
CA ASP A 200 8.40 6.07 -21.24
C ASP A 200 6.98 6.05 -20.68
N PHE A 201 6.82 5.32 -19.58
CA PHE A 201 5.53 5.14 -18.93
C PHE A 201 5.28 6.21 -17.86
N SER A 202 4.01 6.46 -17.58
CA SER A 202 3.55 7.24 -16.44
C SER A 202 2.54 6.46 -15.63
N ASP A 203 2.56 6.63 -14.31
CA ASP A 203 1.68 5.90 -13.41
C ASP A 203 0.21 6.10 -13.77
N PHE A 204 -0.55 5.01 -13.74
CA PHE A 204 -1.97 4.95 -14.06
C PHE A 204 -2.39 5.41 -15.46
N HIS A 205 -1.45 5.66 -16.38
CA HIS A 205 -1.76 5.97 -17.77
C HIS A 205 -1.83 4.70 -18.61
N PRO A 206 -2.90 4.49 -19.41
CA PRO A 206 -3.05 3.29 -20.22
C PRO A 206 -1.88 3.10 -21.20
N LEU A 207 -1.41 1.86 -21.33
CA LEU A 207 -0.39 1.51 -22.31
C LEU A 207 -0.91 1.65 -23.74
N SER A 208 -0.04 2.10 -24.65
CA SER A 208 -0.31 2.11 -26.09
C SER A 208 -0.48 0.69 -26.65
N GLU A 209 -1.13 0.56 -27.80
CA GLU A 209 -1.24 -0.74 -28.51
C GLU A 209 0.13 -1.30 -28.93
N GLN A 210 1.08 -0.38 -29.23
CA GLN A 210 2.45 -0.78 -29.56
C GLN A 210 3.16 -1.37 -28.34
N ASP A 211 3.05 -0.73 -27.16
CA ASP A 211 3.66 -1.23 -25.92
C ASP A 211 3.06 -2.57 -25.50
N LYS A 212 1.73 -2.71 -25.58
CA LYS A 212 1.05 -3.98 -25.34
C LYS A 212 1.56 -5.10 -26.25
N LYS A 213 1.80 -4.80 -27.54
CA LYS A 213 2.35 -5.77 -28.51
C LYS A 213 3.79 -6.18 -28.13
N ILE A 214 4.65 -5.22 -27.80
CA ILE A 214 6.04 -5.48 -27.38
C ILE A 214 6.07 -6.35 -26.12
N LEU A 215 5.22 -6.03 -25.15
CA LEU A 215 5.12 -6.71 -23.85
C LEU A 215 4.30 -8.02 -23.93
N LYS A 216 3.79 -8.39 -25.12
CA LYS A 216 2.95 -9.58 -25.37
C LYS A 216 1.68 -9.62 -24.50
N LEU A 217 1.09 -8.47 -24.24
CA LEU A 217 -0.16 -8.34 -23.49
C LEU A 217 -1.39 -8.51 -24.38
N LYS A 218 -2.52 -8.80 -23.77
CA LYS A 218 -3.78 -8.96 -24.49
C LYS A 218 -4.29 -7.62 -25.00
N LYS A 219 -4.54 -7.50 -26.30
CA LYS A 219 -4.93 -6.26 -26.96
C LYS A 219 -6.23 -5.66 -26.40
N GLN A 220 -7.22 -6.52 -26.10
CA GLN A 220 -8.55 -6.09 -25.62
C GLN A 220 -8.58 -5.68 -24.14
N GLU A 221 -7.48 -5.84 -23.42
CA GLU A 221 -7.37 -5.51 -22.01
C GLU A 221 -6.68 -4.18 -21.81
N GLU A 222 -7.11 -3.40 -20.82
CA GLU A 222 -6.46 -2.15 -20.44
C GLU A 222 -5.42 -2.45 -19.35
N TYR A 223 -4.19 -2.04 -19.60
CA TYR A 223 -3.07 -2.14 -18.67
C TYR A 223 -2.54 -0.77 -18.34
N VAL A 224 -2.21 -0.57 -17.06
CA VAL A 224 -1.55 0.63 -16.57
C VAL A 224 -0.28 0.26 -15.81
N PRO A 225 0.80 1.03 -15.93
CA PRO A 225 1.96 0.90 -15.08
C PRO A 225 1.71 1.58 -13.72
N VAL A 226 2.38 1.09 -12.69
CA VAL A 226 2.35 1.65 -11.33
C VAL A 226 3.77 1.59 -10.75
N PHE A 227 4.15 2.57 -9.96
CA PHE A 227 5.51 2.76 -9.44
C PHE A 227 6.59 2.87 -10.52
N VAL A 228 6.29 3.66 -11.55
CA VAL A 228 7.23 3.86 -12.66
C VAL A 228 8.52 4.49 -12.15
N ASN A 229 9.64 3.79 -12.38
CA ASN A 229 10.99 4.23 -12.02
C ASN A 229 11.17 4.55 -10.51
N SER A 230 10.40 3.89 -9.65
CA SER A 230 10.50 4.05 -8.20
C SER A 230 11.66 3.22 -7.66
N LYS A 231 12.79 3.87 -7.38
CA LYS A 231 13.96 3.24 -6.76
C LYS A 231 13.72 2.80 -5.31
N GLU A 232 12.67 3.33 -4.68
CA GLU A 232 12.29 2.97 -3.32
C GLU A 232 11.57 1.62 -3.25
N VAL A 233 10.87 1.23 -4.34
CA VAL A 233 10.11 -0.02 -4.38
C VAL A 233 10.98 -1.20 -4.77
N ASP A 234 11.74 -1.09 -5.86
CA ASP A 234 12.67 -2.12 -6.30
C ASP A 234 13.65 -1.57 -7.36
N GLN A 235 14.95 -1.87 -7.19
CA GLN A 235 15.98 -1.40 -8.13
C GLN A 235 16.02 -2.21 -9.44
N GLU A 236 15.48 -3.44 -9.43
CA GLU A 236 15.47 -4.32 -10.61
C GLU A 236 14.31 -4.03 -11.57
N PHE A 237 13.21 -3.44 -11.03
CA PHE A 237 11.99 -3.22 -11.81
C PHE A 237 11.83 -1.74 -12.20
N TYR A 238 11.38 -1.55 -13.44
CA TYR A 238 11.03 -0.23 -13.96
C TYR A 238 9.62 0.19 -13.53
N CYS A 239 8.66 -0.74 -13.56
CA CYS A 239 7.29 -0.55 -13.08
C CYS A 239 6.60 -1.90 -12.88
N PHE A 240 5.42 -1.87 -12.26
CA PHE A 240 4.51 -3.01 -12.19
C PHE A 240 3.32 -2.75 -13.10
N LEU A 241 3.04 -3.67 -14.02
CA LEU A 241 1.86 -3.62 -14.87
C LEU A 241 0.65 -4.15 -14.14
N ASN A 242 -0.45 -3.43 -14.25
CA ASN A 242 -1.71 -3.76 -13.64
C ASN A 242 -2.82 -3.74 -14.69
N LYS A 243 -3.67 -4.77 -14.66
CA LYS A 243 -4.83 -4.88 -15.52
C LYS A 243 -6.03 -4.19 -14.87
N LYS A 244 -6.69 -3.28 -15.58
CA LYS A 244 -7.91 -2.64 -15.13
C LYS A 244 -9.10 -3.59 -15.16
N ILE A 245 -9.82 -3.69 -14.04
CA ILE A 245 -10.98 -4.55 -13.86
C ILE A 245 -12.13 -3.71 -13.30
N LYS A 246 -13.34 -3.88 -13.85
CA LYS A 246 -14.54 -3.22 -13.30
C LYS A 246 -14.84 -3.79 -11.92
N LEU A 247 -14.95 -2.92 -10.92
CA LEU A 247 -15.40 -3.30 -9.60
C LEU A 247 -16.92 -3.46 -9.62
N VAL A 248 -17.39 -4.66 -9.32
CA VAL A 248 -18.80 -4.97 -9.14
C VAL A 248 -19.06 -4.99 -7.63
N VAL A 249 -19.67 -3.93 -7.15
CA VAL A 249 -20.04 -3.75 -5.73
C VAL A 249 -21.52 -4.04 -5.56
#